data_17d4f9c943fc70979553fc14970590ca
#
_entry.id   17d4f9c943fc70979553fc14970590ca
#
_cell.length_a   1.000
_cell.length_b   1.000
_cell.length_c   1.000
_cell.angle_alpha   90.00
_cell.angle_beta   90.00
_cell.angle_gamma   90.00
#
_symmetry.space_group_name_H-M   'P 1'
#
loop_
_entity.id
_entity.type
_entity.pdbx_description
1 polymer ?
#
loop_
_entity_poly.entity_id
_entity_poly.type
_entity_poly.pdbx_seq_one_letter_code
_entity_poly.pdbx_strand_id
1 'polypeptide(L)'
;AETRRERIAEIAAVLSFSAILNNDKVGALFFSDRVEKFIPPGKGRSHLLHIIREMLELQPVSDGTDIGAALKFLTGAIKKKCTAFLLSDMLDADADGNPRYEEALKVAVNRHDLSVIQVHDPRERALPAVGLVHIKDSETGAGAWIDTDSRKMRTAYERWFASLSEREESLFNKYQVDHVDIATNDDYVKGLMALFNRR
;
A
#
# COMPACT_ATOMS: atom_id res chain seq x y z
N ALA A 1 -4.02 -14.95 12.78
CA ALA A 1 -3.25 -13.77 12.36
C ALA A 1 -4.05 -13.09 11.27
N GLU A 2 -4.25 -11.79 11.39
CA GLU A 2 -4.91 -10.97 10.36
C GLU A 2 -4.04 -10.92 9.10
N THR A 3 -4.68 -10.95 7.98
CA THR A 3 -4.02 -10.80 6.70
C THR A 3 -3.76 -9.30 6.40
N ARG A 4 -2.78 -9.02 5.56
CA ARG A 4 -2.52 -7.65 5.05
C ARG A 4 -3.78 -7.04 4.44
N ARG A 5 -4.55 -7.82 3.66
CA ARG A 5 -5.80 -7.36 3.04
C ARG A 5 -6.85 -6.94 4.09
N GLU A 6 -7.03 -7.74 5.14
CA GLU A 6 -7.96 -7.41 6.23
C GLU A 6 -7.52 -6.12 6.93
N ARG A 7 -6.24 -5.96 7.20
CA ARG A 7 -5.69 -4.76 7.83
C ARG A 7 -5.88 -3.50 6.97
N ILE A 8 -5.62 -3.59 5.68
CA ILE A 8 -5.88 -2.50 4.72
C ILE A 8 -7.38 -2.14 4.73
N ALA A 9 -8.27 -3.14 4.72
CA ALA A 9 -9.70 -2.92 4.75
C ALA A 9 -10.18 -2.22 6.02
N GLU A 10 -9.65 -2.60 7.20
CA GLU A 10 -9.94 -1.91 8.46
C GLU A 10 -9.50 -0.45 8.44
N ILE A 11 -8.25 -0.18 8.05
CA ILE A 11 -7.70 1.18 7.99
C ILE A 11 -8.54 2.04 7.04
N ALA A 12 -8.83 1.53 5.83
CA ALA A 12 -9.62 2.24 4.84
C ALA A 12 -11.06 2.50 5.33
N ALA A 13 -11.67 1.54 6.05
CA ALA A 13 -12.98 1.73 6.65
C ALA A 13 -12.97 2.84 7.70
N VAL A 14 -11.98 2.85 8.61
CA VAL A 14 -11.85 3.88 9.66
C VAL A 14 -11.68 5.27 9.05
N LEU A 15 -10.79 5.42 8.07
CA LEU A 15 -10.57 6.69 7.35
C LEU A 15 -11.85 7.15 6.65
N SER A 16 -12.56 6.24 5.99
CA SER A 16 -13.79 6.53 5.28
C SER A 16 -14.93 6.91 6.23
N PHE A 17 -15.06 6.23 7.38
CA PHE A 17 -16.02 6.61 8.43
C PHE A 17 -15.74 7.99 8.97
N SER A 18 -14.47 8.31 9.29
CA SER A 18 -14.07 9.63 9.78
C SER A 18 -14.47 10.74 8.80
N ALA A 19 -14.21 10.55 7.51
CA ALA A 19 -14.56 11.51 6.49
C ALA A 19 -16.09 11.70 6.36
N ILE A 20 -16.88 10.63 6.41
CA ILE A 20 -18.34 10.72 6.33
C ILE A 20 -18.94 11.41 7.57
N LEU A 21 -18.38 11.20 8.77
CA LEU A 21 -18.79 11.92 9.99
C LEU A 21 -18.56 13.43 9.86
N ASN A 22 -17.53 13.83 9.13
CA ASN A 22 -17.25 15.23 8.80
C ASN A 22 -18.04 15.75 7.58
N ASN A 23 -19.01 14.97 7.07
CA ASN A 23 -19.80 15.30 5.88
C ASN A 23 -18.97 15.46 4.59
N ASP A 24 -17.82 14.85 4.53
CA ASP A 24 -16.94 14.81 3.36
C ASP A 24 -17.42 13.79 2.31
N LYS A 25 -16.92 13.95 1.08
CA LYS A 25 -17.09 12.95 0.02
C LYS A 25 -15.96 11.95 0.07
N VAL A 26 -16.29 10.67 0.02
CA VAL A 26 -15.32 9.57 -0.02
C VAL A 26 -15.44 8.84 -1.35
N GLY A 27 -14.32 8.54 -1.99
CA GLY A 27 -14.21 7.65 -3.13
C GLY A 27 -13.17 6.58 -2.86
N ALA A 28 -13.14 5.54 -3.67
CA ALA A 28 -12.16 4.47 -3.57
C ALA A 28 -11.64 4.07 -4.95
N LEU A 29 -10.34 3.78 -5.02
CA LEU A 29 -9.67 3.24 -6.19
C LEU A 29 -9.00 1.93 -5.79
N PHE A 30 -9.44 0.84 -6.36
CA PHE A 30 -8.86 -0.48 -6.19
C PHE A 30 -7.97 -0.79 -7.38
N PHE A 31 -6.77 -1.28 -7.12
CA PHE A 31 -5.78 -1.55 -8.16
C PHE A 31 -4.93 -2.80 -7.87
N SER A 32 -4.42 -3.35 -8.93
CA SER A 32 -3.39 -4.38 -9.01
C SER A 32 -2.29 -3.88 -9.96
N ASP A 33 -1.90 -4.64 -10.99
CA ASP A 33 -1.12 -4.13 -12.13
C ASP A 33 -1.93 -3.19 -13.05
N ARG A 34 -3.20 -2.98 -12.71
CA ARG A 34 -4.18 -2.13 -13.38
C ARG A 34 -5.19 -1.56 -12.40
N VAL A 35 -5.99 -0.63 -12.87
CA VAL A 35 -7.17 -0.18 -12.13
C VAL A 35 -8.25 -1.26 -12.21
N GLU A 36 -8.56 -1.89 -11.08
CA GLU A 36 -9.58 -2.91 -10.96
C GLU A 36 -11.00 -2.30 -10.83
N LYS A 37 -11.10 -1.27 -10.00
CA LYS A 37 -12.36 -0.58 -9.79
C LYS A 37 -12.16 0.84 -9.29
N PHE A 38 -12.99 1.75 -9.80
CA PHE A 38 -13.06 3.12 -9.30
C PHE A 38 -14.49 3.46 -8.86
N ILE A 39 -14.62 3.90 -7.60
CA ILE A 39 -15.84 4.41 -7.03
C ILE A 39 -15.66 5.92 -6.85
N PRO A 40 -16.37 6.75 -7.63
CA PRO A 40 -16.25 8.20 -7.56
C PRO A 40 -16.61 8.75 -6.17
N PRO A 41 -16.06 9.91 -5.76
CA PRO A 41 -16.38 10.52 -4.48
C PRO A 41 -17.88 10.83 -4.32
N GLY A 42 -18.50 10.22 -3.32
CA GLY A 42 -19.90 10.38 -2.94
C GLY A 42 -20.05 10.64 -1.44
N LYS A 43 -21.28 10.96 -1.02
CA LYS A 43 -21.62 11.24 0.39
C LYS A 43 -22.58 10.21 0.96
N GLY A 44 -22.61 10.14 2.27
CA GLY A 44 -23.62 9.43 3.04
C GLY A 44 -23.28 7.98 3.32
N ARG A 45 -23.98 7.44 4.32
CA ARG A 45 -23.74 6.09 4.87
C ARG A 45 -23.90 4.98 3.83
N SER A 46 -24.88 5.10 2.95
CA SER A 46 -25.13 4.10 1.90
C SER A 46 -23.96 3.98 0.93
N HIS A 47 -23.36 5.12 0.54
CA HIS A 47 -22.19 5.18 -0.32
C HIS A 47 -20.96 4.55 0.36
N LEU A 48 -20.76 4.87 1.64
CA LEU A 48 -19.69 4.24 2.44
C LEU A 48 -19.83 2.72 2.52
N LEU A 49 -21.04 2.23 2.81
CA LEU A 49 -21.30 0.79 2.87
C LEU A 49 -21.05 0.10 1.52
N HIS A 50 -21.32 0.79 0.41
CA HIS A 50 -20.96 0.29 -0.92
C HIS A 50 -19.45 0.16 -1.08
N ILE A 51 -18.66 1.18 -0.68
CA ILE A 51 -17.19 1.11 -0.74
C ILE A 51 -16.66 -0.06 0.11
N ILE A 52 -17.17 -0.20 1.34
CA ILE A 52 -16.71 -1.29 2.24
C ILE A 52 -17.06 -2.67 1.65
N ARG A 53 -18.26 -2.84 1.11
CA ARG A 53 -18.65 -4.10 0.46
C ARG A 53 -17.71 -4.43 -0.70
N GLU A 54 -17.46 -3.48 -1.58
CA GLU A 54 -16.54 -3.68 -2.72
C GLU A 54 -15.14 -4.06 -2.27
N MET A 55 -14.63 -3.42 -1.20
CA MET A 55 -13.32 -3.72 -0.64
C MET A 55 -13.21 -5.16 -0.11
N LEU A 56 -14.29 -5.68 0.46
CA LEU A 56 -14.32 -7.04 1.01
C LEU A 56 -14.55 -8.10 -0.09
N GLU A 57 -15.38 -7.79 -1.08
CA GLU A 57 -15.84 -8.73 -2.11
C GLU A 57 -14.96 -8.75 -3.37
N LEU A 58 -14.23 -7.66 -3.65
CA LEU A 58 -13.41 -7.53 -4.87
C LEU A 58 -12.38 -8.66 -4.96
N GLN A 59 -12.44 -9.39 -6.06
CA GLN A 59 -11.40 -10.33 -6.45
C GLN A 59 -10.57 -9.65 -7.56
N PRO A 60 -9.28 -9.35 -7.33
CA PRO A 60 -8.45 -8.75 -8.37
C PRO A 60 -8.29 -9.72 -9.55
N VAL A 61 -8.22 -9.17 -10.75
CA VAL A 61 -8.00 -9.96 -11.97
C VAL A 61 -6.53 -10.36 -12.13
N SER A 62 -5.63 -9.60 -11.50
CA SER A 62 -4.19 -9.82 -11.55
C SER A 62 -3.57 -9.82 -10.16
N ASP A 63 -2.49 -10.58 -10.00
CA ASP A 63 -1.69 -10.66 -8.77
C ASP A 63 -0.53 -9.63 -8.76
N GLY A 64 -0.28 -8.93 -9.88
CA GLY A 64 0.77 -7.92 -10.00
C GLY A 64 0.41 -6.58 -9.35
N THR A 65 1.39 -5.69 -9.23
CA THR A 65 1.22 -4.35 -8.64
C THR A 65 1.80 -3.29 -9.58
N ASP A 66 1.00 -2.23 -9.87
CA ASP A 66 1.45 -1.00 -10.55
C ASP A 66 0.87 0.23 -9.84
N ILE A 67 1.61 0.72 -8.85
CA ILE A 67 1.27 1.93 -8.09
C ILE A 67 1.28 3.16 -9.02
N GLY A 68 2.17 3.18 -10.00
CA GLY A 68 2.27 4.24 -10.98
C GLY A 68 0.99 4.40 -11.81
N ALA A 69 0.40 3.30 -12.28
CA ALA A 69 -0.88 3.31 -12.99
C ALA A 69 -2.02 3.82 -12.11
N ALA A 70 -2.10 3.38 -10.85
CA ALA A 70 -3.09 3.83 -9.89
C ALA A 70 -3.02 5.36 -9.65
N LEU A 71 -1.82 5.90 -9.42
CA LEU A 71 -1.60 7.32 -9.19
C LEU A 71 -1.88 8.17 -10.45
N LYS A 72 -1.52 7.69 -11.64
CA LYS A 72 -1.87 8.33 -12.92
C LYS A 72 -3.38 8.37 -13.11
N PHE A 73 -4.08 7.28 -12.80
CA PHE A 73 -5.54 7.24 -12.88
C PHE A 73 -6.17 8.22 -11.89
N LEU A 74 -5.74 8.23 -10.63
CA LEU A 74 -6.22 9.15 -9.61
C LEU A 74 -6.13 10.61 -10.10
N THR A 75 -4.95 11.02 -10.54
CA THR A 75 -4.69 12.39 -11.02
C THR A 75 -5.46 12.71 -12.31
N GLY A 76 -5.76 11.70 -13.12
CA GLY A 76 -6.60 11.81 -14.31
C GLY A 76 -8.08 11.95 -13.99
N ALA A 77 -8.60 11.15 -13.07
CA ALA A 77 -10.02 11.10 -12.73
C ALA A 77 -10.46 12.23 -11.80
N ILE A 78 -9.63 12.59 -10.81
CA ILE A 78 -9.94 13.63 -9.82
C ILE A 78 -9.23 14.93 -10.19
N LYS A 79 -10.00 15.92 -10.64
CA LYS A 79 -9.46 17.21 -11.10
C LYS A 79 -9.30 18.23 -9.98
N LYS A 80 -10.11 18.13 -8.92
CA LYS A 80 -10.00 19.01 -7.75
C LYS A 80 -9.01 18.43 -6.75
N LYS A 81 -8.29 19.31 -6.04
CA LYS A 81 -7.43 18.88 -4.95
C LYS A 81 -8.26 18.12 -3.91
N CYS A 82 -7.80 16.95 -3.52
CA CYS A 82 -8.40 16.12 -2.48
C CYS A 82 -7.29 15.59 -1.54
N THR A 83 -7.68 15.17 -0.36
CA THR A 83 -6.84 14.32 0.48
C THR A 83 -6.94 12.90 -0.05
N ALA A 84 -5.82 12.27 -0.29
CA ALA A 84 -5.73 10.90 -0.80
C ALA A 84 -4.83 10.06 0.10
N PHE A 85 -5.26 8.84 0.40
CA PHE A 85 -4.47 7.86 1.14
C PHE A 85 -4.15 6.68 0.21
N LEU A 86 -2.87 6.43 -0.01
CA LEU A 86 -2.39 5.25 -0.71
C LEU A 86 -2.08 4.16 0.32
N LEU A 87 -2.84 3.07 0.28
CA LEU A 87 -2.66 1.91 1.15
C LEU A 87 -2.07 0.75 0.34
N SER A 88 -0.83 0.38 0.61
CA SER A 88 -0.11 -0.68 -0.11
C SER A 88 1.05 -1.21 0.74
N ASP A 89 1.65 -2.33 0.35
CA ASP A 89 2.96 -2.77 0.83
C ASP A 89 4.13 -2.02 0.17
N MET A 90 3.83 -1.22 -0.85
CA MET A 90 4.77 -0.42 -1.65
C MET A 90 5.78 -1.24 -2.45
N LEU A 91 5.61 -2.57 -2.55
CA LEU A 91 6.50 -3.46 -3.29
C LEU A 91 6.26 -3.35 -4.80
N ASP A 92 6.74 -2.27 -5.40
CA ASP A 92 6.66 -1.97 -6.84
C ASP A 92 7.98 -1.32 -7.28
N ALA A 93 8.99 -2.17 -7.54
CA ALA A 93 10.33 -1.76 -7.88
C ALA A 93 10.82 -2.42 -9.18
N ASP A 94 11.79 -1.80 -9.83
CA ASP A 94 12.49 -2.37 -10.96
C ASP A 94 13.55 -3.41 -10.53
N ALA A 95 14.25 -4.00 -11.50
CA ALA A 95 15.29 -5.00 -11.25
C ALA A 95 16.47 -4.47 -10.41
N ASP A 96 16.69 -3.15 -10.40
CA ASP A 96 17.72 -2.48 -9.62
C ASP A 96 17.20 -2.07 -8.24
N GLY A 97 15.90 -2.32 -7.94
CA GLY A 97 15.23 -1.99 -6.70
C GLY A 97 14.81 -0.52 -6.59
N ASN A 98 14.67 0.21 -7.72
CA ASN A 98 14.16 1.57 -7.69
C ASN A 98 12.63 1.56 -7.80
N PRO A 99 11.90 2.39 -7.02
CA PRO A 99 10.45 2.50 -7.12
C PRO A 99 10.01 2.91 -8.53
N ARG A 100 9.17 2.07 -9.17
CA ARG A 100 8.66 2.33 -10.54
C ARG A 100 7.66 3.48 -10.61
N TYR A 101 7.13 3.88 -9.48
CA TYR A 101 6.06 4.88 -9.36
C TYR A 101 6.54 6.32 -9.07
N GLU A 102 7.86 6.59 -9.04
CA GLU A 102 8.42 7.89 -8.65
C GLU A 102 7.81 9.07 -9.41
N GLU A 103 7.77 9.02 -10.74
CA GLU A 103 7.24 10.12 -11.55
C GLU A 103 5.72 10.33 -11.33
N ALA A 104 4.96 9.24 -11.15
CA ALA A 104 3.54 9.33 -10.86
C ALA A 104 3.27 9.87 -9.45
N LEU A 105 4.10 9.49 -8.47
CA LEU A 105 4.04 9.99 -7.11
C LEU A 105 4.27 11.50 -7.08
N LYS A 106 5.33 11.99 -7.74
CA LYS A 106 5.64 13.41 -7.88
C LYS A 106 4.45 14.22 -8.43
N VAL A 107 3.78 13.70 -9.45
CA VAL A 107 2.60 14.36 -10.02
C VAL A 107 1.43 14.33 -9.04
N ALA A 108 1.20 13.20 -8.37
CA ALA A 108 0.09 13.04 -7.43
C ALA A 108 0.22 13.97 -6.22
N VAL A 109 1.41 14.07 -5.63
CA VAL A 109 1.68 14.97 -4.48
C VAL A 109 1.49 16.43 -4.83
N ASN A 110 1.89 16.84 -6.05
CA ASN A 110 1.67 18.22 -6.50
C ASN A 110 0.19 18.55 -6.74
N ARG A 111 -0.65 17.55 -7.06
CA ARG A 111 -2.08 17.74 -7.35
C ARG A 111 -2.99 17.54 -6.17
N HIS A 112 -2.63 16.64 -5.28
CA HIS A 112 -3.45 16.20 -4.16
C HIS A 112 -2.64 16.26 -2.87
N ASP A 113 -3.32 16.24 -1.74
CA ASP A 113 -2.75 16.05 -0.44
C ASP A 113 -2.63 14.54 -0.19
N LEU A 114 -1.51 13.95 -0.66
CA LEU A 114 -1.29 12.50 -0.65
C LEU A 114 -0.51 12.08 0.58
N SER A 115 -1.03 11.06 1.27
CA SER A 115 -0.30 10.32 2.30
C SER A 115 -0.19 8.86 1.95
N VAL A 116 0.90 8.23 2.35
CA VAL A 116 1.15 6.80 2.18
C VAL A 116 0.98 6.08 3.52
N ILE A 117 0.19 5.02 3.51
CA ILE A 117 0.04 4.09 4.62
C ILE A 117 0.56 2.74 4.13
N GLN A 118 1.80 2.46 4.47
CA GLN A 118 2.43 1.19 4.14
C GLN A 118 1.95 0.12 5.11
N VAL A 119 1.45 -0.99 4.58
CA VAL A 119 0.97 -2.12 5.40
C VAL A 119 1.74 -3.38 5.03
N HIS A 120 2.43 -3.98 6.00
CA HIS A 120 3.26 -5.16 5.77
C HIS A 120 3.03 -6.27 6.79
N ASP A 121 3.29 -7.50 6.40
CA ASP A 121 3.45 -8.61 7.36
C ASP A 121 4.90 -8.62 7.86
N PRO A 122 5.14 -8.63 9.19
CA PRO A 122 6.52 -8.69 9.72
C PRO A 122 7.34 -9.85 9.18
N ARG A 123 6.69 -10.95 8.77
CA ARG A 123 7.34 -12.12 8.18
C ARG A 123 7.91 -11.86 6.77
N GLU A 124 7.42 -10.82 6.09
CA GLU A 124 7.94 -10.41 4.78
C GLU A 124 9.31 -9.73 4.88
N ARG A 125 9.65 -9.16 6.04
CA ARG A 125 10.93 -8.48 6.30
C ARG A 125 12.05 -9.39 6.78
N ALA A 126 11.70 -10.55 7.34
CA ALA A 126 12.66 -11.50 7.86
C ALA A 126 12.23 -12.93 7.57
N LEU A 127 13.05 -13.69 6.86
CA LEU A 127 12.80 -15.10 6.61
C LEU A 127 12.92 -15.91 7.91
N PRO A 128 11.86 -16.63 8.34
CA PRO A 128 11.97 -17.52 9.49
C PRO A 128 12.86 -18.72 9.17
N ALA A 129 13.58 -19.24 10.16
CA ALA A 129 14.37 -20.48 10.02
C ALA A 129 13.42 -21.68 10.09
N VAL A 130 12.92 -22.13 8.94
CA VAL A 130 11.96 -23.24 8.80
C VAL A 130 12.40 -24.28 7.77
N GLY A 131 13.68 -24.32 7.45
CA GLY A 131 14.25 -25.24 6.47
C GLY A 131 14.10 -24.79 5.03
N LEU A 132 13.93 -25.76 4.15
CA LEU A 132 13.81 -25.52 2.70
C LEU A 132 12.39 -25.04 2.35
N VAL A 133 12.26 -23.82 1.84
CA VAL A 133 10.99 -23.20 1.46
C VAL A 133 10.97 -22.96 -0.04
N HIS A 134 9.87 -23.30 -0.68
CA HIS A 134 9.63 -22.92 -2.07
C HIS A 134 8.99 -21.53 -2.10
N ILE A 135 9.75 -20.54 -2.53
CA ILE A 135 9.26 -19.18 -2.74
C ILE A 135 8.86 -19.06 -4.21
N LYS A 136 7.65 -18.60 -4.44
CA LYS A 136 7.12 -18.31 -5.77
C LYS A 136 6.98 -16.80 -5.90
N ASP A 137 7.59 -16.24 -6.94
CA ASP A 137 7.36 -14.86 -7.33
C ASP A 137 5.90 -14.73 -7.81
N SER A 138 5.13 -13.86 -7.16
CA SER A 138 3.72 -13.66 -7.47
C SER A 138 3.49 -13.04 -8.85
N GLU A 139 4.45 -12.25 -9.36
CA GLU A 139 4.32 -11.56 -10.64
C GLU A 139 4.74 -12.44 -11.83
N THR A 140 5.87 -13.12 -11.73
CA THR A 140 6.42 -13.94 -12.82
C THR A 140 6.02 -15.40 -12.75
N GLY A 141 5.54 -15.87 -11.59
CA GLY A 141 5.29 -17.28 -11.34
C GLY A 141 6.56 -18.13 -11.20
N ALA A 142 7.73 -17.55 -11.32
CA ALA A 142 9.00 -18.25 -11.14
C ALA A 142 9.14 -18.71 -9.69
N GLY A 143 9.53 -19.98 -9.51
CA GLY A 143 9.75 -20.55 -8.18
C GLY A 143 11.20 -20.87 -7.93
N ALA A 144 11.68 -20.63 -6.73
CA ALA A 144 13.01 -21.02 -6.27
C ALA A 144 12.91 -21.68 -4.90
N TRP A 145 13.70 -22.75 -4.72
CA TRP A 145 13.88 -23.34 -3.40
C TRP A 145 14.95 -22.55 -2.64
N ILE A 146 14.60 -22.05 -1.48
CA ILE A 146 15.49 -21.29 -0.61
C ILE A 146 15.66 -22.03 0.71
N ASP A 147 16.91 -22.27 1.10
CA ASP A 147 17.25 -22.79 2.41
C ASP A 147 17.24 -21.65 3.43
N THR A 148 16.17 -21.60 4.21
CA THR A 148 15.97 -20.58 5.23
C THR A 148 16.71 -20.88 6.54
N ASP A 149 17.30 -22.07 6.73
CA ASP A 149 18.21 -22.35 7.83
C ASP A 149 19.58 -21.71 7.62
N SER A 150 19.93 -21.40 6.37
CA SER A 150 21.15 -20.67 6.04
C SER A 150 21.12 -19.22 6.58
N ARG A 151 21.94 -18.95 7.61
CA ARG A 151 22.10 -17.58 8.14
C ARG A 151 22.52 -16.58 7.06
N LYS A 152 23.39 -17.00 6.13
CA LYS A 152 23.85 -16.15 5.03
C LYS A 152 22.68 -15.73 4.14
N MET A 153 21.77 -16.64 3.82
CA MET A 153 20.58 -16.37 3.02
C MET A 153 19.64 -15.39 3.73
N ARG A 154 19.31 -15.63 5.00
CA ARG A 154 18.45 -14.73 5.77
C ARG A 154 19.03 -13.32 5.86
N THR A 155 20.35 -13.21 6.18
CA THR A 155 21.01 -11.90 6.24
C THR A 155 21.03 -11.18 4.87
N ALA A 156 21.19 -11.92 3.77
CA ALA A 156 21.14 -11.34 2.43
C ALA A 156 19.74 -10.80 2.11
N TYR A 157 18.70 -11.56 2.46
CA TYR A 157 17.30 -11.16 2.30
C TYR A 157 16.95 -9.91 3.13
N GLU A 158 17.31 -9.90 4.42
CA GLU A 158 17.09 -8.75 5.30
C GLU A 158 17.77 -7.48 4.78
N ARG A 159 19.01 -7.59 4.28
CA ARG A 159 19.72 -6.45 3.67
C ARG A 159 19.06 -5.95 2.40
N TRP A 160 18.61 -6.87 1.55
CA TRP A 160 17.88 -6.53 0.33
C TRP A 160 16.60 -5.77 0.67
N PHE A 161 15.80 -6.30 1.61
CA PHE A 161 14.57 -5.66 2.04
C PHE A 161 14.83 -4.27 2.67
N ALA A 162 15.83 -4.18 3.54
CA ALA A 162 16.23 -2.90 4.14
C ALA A 162 16.62 -1.87 3.08
N SER A 163 17.32 -2.28 2.02
CA SER A 163 17.70 -1.36 0.93
C SER A 163 16.51 -0.85 0.14
N LEU A 164 15.45 -1.66 -0.05
CA LEU A 164 14.19 -1.22 -0.65
C LEU A 164 13.50 -0.18 0.23
N SER A 165 13.34 -0.47 1.52
CA SER A 165 12.71 0.45 2.49
C SER A 165 13.46 1.78 2.59
N GLU A 166 14.79 1.78 2.58
CA GLU A 166 15.59 3.02 2.59
C GLU A 166 15.37 3.88 1.33
N ARG A 167 15.21 3.25 0.17
CA ARG A 167 14.91 3.96 -1.09
C ARG A 167 13.52 4.56 -1.09
N GLU A 168 12.53 3.83 -0.59
CA GLU A 168 11.15 4.31 -0.43
C GLU A 168 11.10 5.50 0.53
N GLU A 169 11.74 5.39 1.69
CA GLU A 169 11.82 6.48 2.68
C GLU A 169 12.51 7.72 2.08
N SER A 170 13.61 7.52 1.35
CA SER A 170 14.31 8.60 0.65
C SER A 170 13.41 9.28 -0.39
N LEU A 171 12.58 8.49 -1.10
CA LEU A 171 11.62 9.00 -2.07
C LEU A 171 10.53 9.83 -1.39
N PHE A 172 9.95 9.33 -0.29
CA PHE A 172 8.91 10.05 0.46
C PHE A 172 9.46 11.36 1.03
N ASN A 173 10.66 11.33 1.60
CA ASN A 173 11.33 12.52 2.11
C ASN A 173 11.62 13.54 0.98
N LYS A 174 12.10 13.09 -0.18
CA LYS A 174 12.37 13.92 -1.36
C LYS A 174 11.15 14.71 -1.82
N TYR A 175 9.97 14.08 -1.82
CA TYR A 175 8.72 14.69 -2.26
C TYR A 175 7.84 15.18 -1.11
N GLN A 176 8.33 15.14 0.13
CA GLN A 176 7.61 15.56 1.34
C GLN A 176 6.24 14.86 1.48
N VAL A 177 6.24 13.55 1.24
CA VAL A 177 5.05 12.71 1.39
C VAL A 177 4.91 12.28 2.84
N ASP A 178 3.80 12.64 3.47
CA ASP A 178 3.46 12.09 4.78
C ASP A 178 3.24 10.59 4.67
N HIS A 179 3.96 9.83 5.48
CA HIS A 179 3.84 8.38 5.44
C HIS A 179 3.90 7.75 6.84
N VAL A 180 3.33 6.56 6.94
CA VAL A 180 3.41 5.70 8.12
C VAL A 180 3.54 4.25 7.68
N ASP A 181 4.34 3.50 8.41
CA ASP A 181 4.53 2.07 8.25
C ASP A 181 3.82 1.32 9.39
N ILE A 182 2.92 0.39 9.04
CA ILE A 182 2.05 -0.34 9.97
C ILE A 182 2.20 -1.84 9.69
N ALA A 183 2.69 -2.57 10.69
CA ALA A 183 2.70 -4.02 10.62
C ALA A 183 1.29 -4.59 10.88
N THR A 184 0.98 -5.75 10.29
CA THR A 184 -0.34 -6.40 10.47
C THR A 184 -0.67 -6.75 11.91
N ASN A 185 0.32 -6.87 12.78
CA ASN A 185 0.17 -7.13 14.22
C ASN A 185 0.27 -5.87 15.10
N ASP A 186 0.47 -4.69 14.50
CA ASP A 186 0.55 -3.42 15.22
C ASP A 186 -0.83 -2.84 15.55
N ASP A 187 -0.85 -1.93 16.54
CA ASP A 187 -1.98 -1.05 16.78
C ASP A 187 -1.99 0.09 15.73
N TYR A 188 -2.68 -0.16 14.63
CA TYR A 188 -2.75 0.79 13.51
C TYR A 188 -3.35 2.16 13.91
N VAL A 189 -4.15 2.23 14.98
CA VAL A 189 -4.72 3.49 15.45
C VAL A 189 -3.62 4.44 15.89
N LYS A 190 -2.60 3.94 16.59
CA LYS A 190 -1.43 4.75 16.96
C LYS A 190 -0.66 5.25 15.74
N GLY A 191 -0.49 4.39 14.73
CA GLY A 191 0.14 4.75 13.45
C GLY A 191 -0.61 5.89 12.75
N LEU A 192 -1.92 5.76 12.64
CA LEU A 192 -2.77 6.81 12.05
C LEU A 192 -2.73 8.10 12.85
N MET A 193 -2.81 8.05 14.18
CA MET A 193 -2.69 9.24 15.03
C MET A 193 -1.34 9.93 14.85
N ALA A 194 -0.24 9.17 14.75
CA ALA A 194 1.07 9.73 14.48
C ALA A 194 1.15 10.42 13.11
N LEU A 195 0.53 9.83 12.07
CA LEU A 195 0.43 10.43 10.75
C LEU A 195 -0.34 11.76 10.78
N PHE A 196 -1.50 11.79 11.43
CA PHE A 196 -2.33 12.99 11.49
C PHE A 196 -1.77 14.10 12.39
N ASN A 197 -1.01 13.78 13.42
CA ASN A 197 -0.36 14.77 14.30
C ASN A 197 0.84 15.47 13.63
N ARG A 198 1.34 14.96 12.52
CA ARG A 198 2.42 15.59 11.73
C ARG A 198 1.91 16.60 10.72
N ARG A 199 0.61 16.63 10.51
CA ARG A 199 -0.12 17.52 9.59
C ARG A 199 -0.71 18.70 10.34
#